data_c0ce6df553548befeffe24df02ccbbf8
#
_entry.id   c0ce6df553548befeffe24df02ccbbf8
#
_cell.length_a   1.000
_cell.length_b   1.000
_cell.length_c   1.000
_cell.angle_alpha   90.00
_cell.angle_beta   90.00
_cell.angle_gamma   90.00
#
_symmetry.space_group_name_H-M   'P 1'
#
loop_
_entity.id
_entity.type
_entity.pdbx_description
1 polymer ?
#
loop_
_entity_poly.entity_id
_entity_poly.type
_entity_poly.pdbx_seq_one_letter_code
_entity_poly.pdbx_strand_id
1 'polypeptide(L)'
;EGVVLDLLAHAHRRAHVDHDHERAMVALVRAMEACAQRQLFKQYKIKTWDVQPEQLPDAMRDTCRTCYLDDVDGKYKLPLQSQFRVLAGLGDQMGQAFLRDWPKMKPLFDAANHAVLGHGFEAIKAERVQQLSDVVMKLTGVSESSLPKFPNLNL
;
A
#
# COMPACT_ATOMS: atom_id res chain seq x y z
N GLU A 1 1.15 -11.54 8.02
CA GLU A 1 2.39 -10.86 8.48
C GLU A 1 3.53 -11.11 7.50
N GLY A 2 3.80 -12.36 7.09
CA GLY A 2 4.86 -12.71 6.17
C GLY A 2 4.86 -11.93 4.87
N VAL A 3 3.72 -11.85 4.17
CA VAL A 3 3.64 -11.15 2.88
C VAL A 3 4.09 -9.68 2.96
N VAL A 4 3.74 -8.95 4.02
CA VAL A 4 4.16 -7.55 4.19
C VAL A 4 5.68 -7.49 4.41
N LEU A 5 6.22 -8.37 5.25
CA LEU A 5 7.66 -8.44 5.51
C LEU A 5 8.44 -8.83 4.24
N ASP A 6 7.95 -9.79 3.47
CA ASP A 6 8.56 -10.22 2.21
C ASP A 6 8.57 -9.09 1.17
N LEU A 7 7.47 -8.34 1.04
CA LEU A 7 7.39 -7.20 0.13
C LEU A 7 8.33 -6.07 0.55
N LEU A 8 8.46 -5.78 1.86
CA LEU A 8 9.40 -4.78 2.37
C LEU A 8 10.85 -5.22 2.15
N ALA A 9 11.18 -6.49 2.43
CA ALA A 9 12.52 -7.02 2.18
C ALA A 9 12.85 -7.00 0.68
N HIS A 10 11.87 -7.34 -0.18
CA HIS A 10 12.04 -7.24 -1.63
C HIS A 10 12.29 -5.80 -2.07
N ALA A 11 11.51 -4.83 -1.57
CA ALA A 11 11.71 -3.41 -1.87
C ALA A 11 13.10 -2.92 -1.45
N HIS A 12 13.53 -3.27 -0.23
CA HIS A 12 14.85 -2.94 0.29
C HIS A 12 15.96 -3.48 -0.61
N ARG A 13 15.89 -4.76 -0.98
CA ARG A 13 16.85 -5.36 -1.90
C ARG A 13 16.88 -4.65 -3.26
N ARG A 14 15.70 -4.40 -3.86
CA ARG A 14 15.61 -3.70 -5.14
C ARG A 14 16.24 -2.31 -5.10
N ALA A 15 16.01 -1.57 -4.01
CA ALA A 15 16.56 -0.23 -3.86
C ALA A 15 18.07 -0.21 -3.64
N HIS A 16 18.61 -1.08 -2.76
CA HIS A 16 19.97 -0.96 -2.25
C HIS A 16 20.97 -1.91 -2.91
N VAL A 17 20.52 -3.04 -3.46
CA VAL A 17 21.40 -4.03 -4.11
C VAL A 17 21.28 -3.94 -5.61
N ASP A 18 20.05 -3.98 -6.12
CA ASP A 18 19.81 -4.03 -7.57
C ASP A 18 19.75 -2.62 -8.20
N HIS A 19 19.64 -1.56 -7.38
CA HIS A 19 19.40 -0.17 -7.80
C HIS A 19 18.18 0.00 -8.71
N ASP A 20 17.20 -0.89 -8.58
CA ASP A 20 15.95 -0.90 -9.33
C ASP A 20 14.88 -0.16 -8.53
N HIS A 21 14.91 1.16 -8.60
CA HIS A 21 14.05 2.04 -7.81
C HIS A 21 12.57 1.91 -8.18
N GLU A 22 12.27 1.58 -9.43
CA GLU A 22 10.89 1.42 -9.88
C GLU A 22 10.24 0.18 -9.27
N ARG A 23 10.92 -0.98 -9.33
CA ARG A 23 10.39 -2.19 -8.68
C ARG A 23 10.37 -2.07 -7.16
N ALA A 24 11.33 -1.34 -6.58
CA ALA A 24 11.30 -1.02 -5.15
C ALA A 24 10.03 -0.21 -4.79
N MET A 25 9.71 0.83 -5.55
CA MET A 25 8.52 1.65 -5.35
C MET A 25 7.22 0.84 -5.46
N VAL A 26 7.09 0.01 -6.50
CA VAL A 26 5.94 -0.89 -6.68
C VAL A 26 5.79 -1.84 -5.49
N ALA A 27 6.88 -2.44 -5.02
CA ALA A 27 6.85 -3.34 -3.86
C ALA A 27 6.42 -2.62 -2.58
N LEU A 28 6.84 -1.37 -2.35
CA LEU A 28 6.42 -0.55 -1.21
C LEU A 28 4.92 -0.24 -1.25
N VAL A 29 4.39 0.16 -2.42
CA VAL A 29 2.95 0.40 -2.61
C VAL A 29 2.16 -0.87 -2.33
N ARG A 30 2.62 -2.03 -2.83
CA ARG A 30 1.99 -3.33 -2.58
C ARG A 30 2.07 -3.75 -1.11
N ALA A 31 3.17 -3.47 -0.41
CA ALA A 31 3.29 -3.73 1.03
C ALA A 31 2.26 -2.94 1.83
N MET A 32 2.08 -1.66 1.49
CA MET A 32 1.08 -0.79 2.11
C MET A 32 -0.34 -1.31 1.86
N GLU A 33 -0.65 -1.68 0.63
CA GLU A 33 -1.95 -2.26 0.28
C GLU A 33 -2.23 -3.57 1.01
N ALA A 34 -1.25 -4.49 1.03
CA ALA A 34 -1.37 -5.76 1.76
C ALA A 34 -1.58 -5.55 3.28
N CYS A 35 -0.97 -4.51 3.84
CA CYS A 35 -1.15 -4.14 5.24
C CYS A 35 -2.60 -3.69 5.50
N ALA A 36 -3.14 -2.80 4.67
CA ALA A 36 -4.53 -2.33 4.78
C ALA A 36 -5.54 -3.48 4.58
N GLN A 37 -5.33 -4.30 3.56
CA GLN A 37 -6.17 -5.49 3.28
C GLN A 37 -6.20 -6.45 4.47
N ARG A 38 -5.03 -6.73 5.03
CA ARG A 38 -4.91 -7.60 6.22
C ARG A 38 -5.66 -7.01 7.41
N GLN A 39 -5.51 -5.71 7.68
CA GLN A 39 -6.15 -5.02 8.79
C GLN A 39 -7.68 -5.05 8.64
N LEU A 40 -8.20 -4.68 7.45
CA LEU A 40 -9.62 -4.73 7.15
C LEU A 40 -10.20 -6.14 7.29
N PHE A 41 -9.49 -7.15 6.79
CA PHE A 41 -9.97 -8.52 6.89
C PHE A 41 -9.91 -9.08 8.30
N LYS A 42 -8.80 -8.87 9.03
CA LYS A 42 -8.63 -9.44 10.38
C LYS A 42 -9.55 -8.81 11.39
N GLN A 43 -9.62 -7.48 11.44
CA GLN A 43 -10.36 -6.77 12.48
C GLN A 43 -11.84 -6.58 12.13
N TYR A 44 -12.14 -6.32 10.87
CA TYR A 44 -13.49 -5.90 10.45
C TYR A 44 -14.18 -6.91 9.53
N LYS A 45 -13.52 -8.01 9.14
CA LYS A 45 -14.04 -9.04 8.21
C LYS A 45 -14.39 -8.50 6.82
N ILE A 46 -13.82 -7.36 6.44
CA ILE A 46 -14.03 -6.73 5.14
C ILE A 46 -13.01 -7.28 4.13
N LYS A 47 -13.51 -7.87 3.04
CA LYS A 47 -12.71 -8.34 1.91
C LYS A 47 -12.62 -7.22 0.87
N THR A 48 -11.45 -6.62 0.69
CA THR A 48 -11.27 -5.46 -0.19
C THR A 48 -11.51 -5.72 -1.66
N TRP A 49 -11.52 -6.99 -2.07
CA TRP A 49 -11.80 -7.46 -3.43
C TRP A 49 -13.25 -7.93 -3.66
N ASP A 50 -14.08 -7.89 -2.62
CA ASP A 50 -15.47 -8.32 -2.64
C ASP A 50 -16.20 -7.67 -1.46
N VAL A 51 -16.25 -6.33 -1.48
CA VAL A 51 -16.80 -5.53 -0.39
C VAL A 51 -18.33 -5.52 -0.49
N GLN A 52 -18.97 -5.63 0.67
CA GLN A 52 -20.40 -5.34 0.77
C GLN A 52 -20.55 -3.89 1.22
N PRO A 53 -21.23 -2.99 0.46
CA PRO A 53 -21.36 -1.57 0.82
C PRO A 53 -21.87 -1.34 2.24
N GLU A 54 -22.71 -2.25 2.75
CA GLU A 54 -23.28 -2.19 4.10
C GLU A 54 -22.24 -2.38 5.23
N GLN A 55 -21.09 -2.97 4.91
CA GLN A 55 -19.97 -3.11 5.86
C GLN A 55 -19.15 -1.82 6.02
N LEU A 56 -19.35 -0.86 5.11
CA LEU A 56 -18.58 0.38 5.09
C LEU A 56 -19.24 1.46 5.97
N PRO A 57 -18.46 2.44 6.46
CA PRO A 57 -19.02 3.65 7.06
C PRO A 57 -20.05 4.31 6.14
N ASP A 58 -21.15 4.82 6.69
CA ASP A 58 -22.27 5.35 5.93
C ASP A 58 -21.85 6.37 4.84
N ALA A 59 -20.92 7.27 5.20
CA ALA A 59 -20.40 8.28 4.28
C ALA A 59 -19.68 7.73 3.03
N MET A 60 -19.34 6.43 3.03
CA MET A 60 -18.61 5.79 1.92
C MET A 60 -19.47 4.83 1.09
N ARG A 61 -20.68 4.50 1.54
CA ARG A 61 -21.53 3.49 0.89
C ARG A 61 -21.94 3.88 -0.53
N ASP A 62 -22.36 5.14 -0.72
CA ASP A 62 -22.79 5.61 -2.04
C ASP A 62 -21.60 5.70 -3.01
N THR A 63 -20.45 6.17 -2.55
CA THR A 63 -19.22 6.16 -3.37
C THR A 63 -18.82 4.74 -3.74
N CYS A 64 -18.95 3.79 -2.82
CA CYS A 64 -18.67 2.38 -3.11
C CYS A 64 -19.57 1.86 -4.23
N ARG A 65 -20.88 2.09 -4.13
CA ARG A 65 -21.84 1.62 -5.14
C ARG A 65 -21.66 2.24 -6.52
N THR A 66 -21.23 3.50 -6.57
CA THR A 66 -21.10 4.25 -7.84
C THR A 66 -19.73 4.15 -8.50
N CYS A 67 -18.65 4.01 -7.70
CA CYS A 67 -17.28 4.14 -8.20
C CYS A 67 -16.44 2.88 -8.12
N TYR A 68 -16.83 1.88 -7.31
CA TYR A 68 -15.97 0.72 -7.04
C TYR A 68 -16.50 -0.60 -7.57
N LEU A 69 -17.59 -0.56 -8.32
CA LEU A 69 -18.09 -1.73 -9.02
C LEU A 69 -17.12 -2.12 -10.15
N ASP A 70 -16.69 -3.36 -10.14
CA ASP A 70 -15.92 -3.95 -11.23
C ASP A 70 -16.89 -4.59 -12.22
N ASP A 71 -16.89 -4.10 -13.45
CA ASP A 71 -17.82 -4.53 -14.50
C ASP A 71 -17.57 -5.96 -15.00
N VAL A 72 -16.38 -6.53 -14.68
CA VAL A 72 -16.00 -7.86 -15.13
C VAL A 72 -16.62 -8.96 -14.27
N ASP A 73 -16.57 -8.79 -12.95
CA ASP A 73 -17.04 -9.81 -12.00
C ASP A 73 -18.21 -9.34 -11.11
N GLY A 74 -18.68 -8.09 -11.29
CA GLY A 74 -19.80 -7.54 -10.55
C GLY A 74 -19.55 -7.29 -9.07
N LYS A 75 -18.26 -7.25 -8.66
CA LYS A 75 -17.86 -7.06 -7.27
C LYS A 75 -17.40 -5.63 -7.00
N TYR A 76 -17.60 -5.18 -5.76
CA TYR A 76 -17.04 -3.91 -5.32
C TYR A 76 -15.61 -4.11 -4.83
N LYS A 77 -14.65 -3.41 -5.45
CA LYS A 77 -13.22 -3.47 -5.12
C LYS A 77 -12.73 -2.13 -4.57
N LEU A 78 -12.15 -2.15 -3.38
CA LEU A 78 -11.62 -0.94 -2.75
C LEU A 78 -10.21 -0.62 -3.26
N PRO A 79 -9.99 0.53 -3.92
CA PRO A 79 -8.64 1.02 -4.21
C PRO A 79 -7.86 1.32 -2.93
N LEU A 80 -6.53 1.31 -3.02
CA LEU A 80 -5.61 1.47 -1.88
C LEU A 80 -6.00 2.63 -0.94
N GLN A 81 -6.17 3.84 -1.47
CA GLN A 81 -6.51 5.00 -0.65
C GLN A 81 -7.87 4.83 0.05
N SER A 82 -8.82 4.20 -0.62
CA SER A 82 -10.16 3.96 -0.05
C SER A 82 -10.13 2.93 1.07
N GLN A 83 -9.22 1.95 1.02
CA GLN A 83 -9.00 0.99 2.10
C GLN A 83 -8.63 1.72 3.40
N PHE A 84 -7.71 2.68 3.34
CA PHE A 84 -7.32 3.49 4.51
C PHE A 84 -8.42 4.46 4.96
N ARG A 85 -9.21 5.00 4.03
CA ARG A 85 -10.39 5.82 4.39
C ARG A 85 -11.43 5.00 5.14
N VAL A 86 -11.66 3.76 4.71
CA VAL A 86 -12.55 2.83 5.44
C VAL A 86 -12.00 2.54 6.83
N LEU A 87 -10.71 2.19 6.95
CA LEU A 87 -10.08 2.00 8.26
C LEU A 87 -10.28 3.22 9.16
N ALA A 88 -9.99 4.42 8.67
CA ALA A 88 -10.16 5.65 9.45
C ALA A 88 -11.64 5.89 9.86
N GLY A 89 -12.59 5.66 8.96
CA GLY A 89 -14.02 5.76 9.23
C GLY A 89 -14.53 4.74 10.25
N LEU A 90 -13.84 3.61 10.39
CA LEU A 90 -14.09 2.60 11.42
C LEU A 90 -13.35 2.89 12.74
N GLY A 91 -12.65 4.03 12.85
CA GLY A 91 -11.90 4.42 14.04
C GLY A 91 -10.53 3.76 14.19
N ASP A 92 -10.04 3.07 13.14
CA ASP A 92 -8.75 2.38 13.17
C ASP A 92 -7.58 3.36 13.15
N GLN A 93 -6.61 3.15 14.04
CA GLN A 93 -5.46 4.04 14.21
C GLN A 93 -4.56 4.09 12.97
N MET A 94 -4.40 2.97 12.26
CA MET A 94 -3.60 2.90 11.03
C MET A 94 -4.25 3.76 9.91
N GLY A 95 -5.57 3.69 9.76
CA GLY A 95 -6.32 4.52 8.84
C GLY A 95 -6.20 6.01 9.16
N GLN A 96 -6.33 6.37 10.43
CA GLN A 96 -6.18 7.75 10.90
C GLN A 96 -4.75 8.28 10.67
N ALA A 97 -3.72 7.47 10.96
CA ALA A 97 -2.32 7.83 10.72
C ALA A 97 -2.05 8.05 9.22
N PHE A 98 -2.56 7.17 8.35
CA PHE A 98 -2.45 7.32 6.91
C PHE A 98 -3.08 8.63 6.42
N LEU A 99 -4.32 8.94 6.82
CA LEU A 99 -4.99 10.17 6.38
C LEU A 99 -4.29 11.43 6.87
N ARG A 100 -3.79 11.43 8.11
CA ARG A 100 -3.01 12.55 8.65
C ARG A 100 -1.74 12.81 7.85
N ASP A 101 -1.03 11.74 7.47
CA ASP A 101 0.24 11.84 6.76
C ASP A 101 0.06 11.87 5.22
N TRP A 102 -1.18 11.73 4.71
CA TRP A 102 -1.51 11.69 3.27
C TRP A 102 -0.95 12.85 2.45
N PRO A 103 -1.00 14.13 2.91
CA PRO A 103 -0.43 15.24 2.13
C PRO A 103 1.06 15.07 1.82
N LYS A 104 1.81 14.38 2.69
CA LYS A 104 3.24 14.07 2.49
C LYS A 104 3.44 12.86 1.58
N MET A 105 2.52 11.90 1.62
CA MET A 105 2.59 10.66 0.85
C MET A 105 2.11 10.85 -0.60
N LYS A 106 1.13 11.71 -0.82
CA LYS A 106 0.53 11.90 -2.14
C LYS A 106 1.56 12.12 -3.27
N PRO A 107 2.56 13.01 -3.14
CA PRO A 107 3.57 13.20 -4.18
C PRO A 107 4.41 11.93 -4.47
N LEU A 108 4.56 11.04 -3.48
CA LEU A 108 5.28 9.77 -3.65
C LEU A 108 4.44 8.77 -4.46
N PHE A 109 3.12 8.72 -4.19
CA PHE A 109 2.19 7.91 -4.98
C PHE A 109 2.03 8.43 -6.40
N ASP A 110 1.96 9.76 -6.57
CA ASP A 110 1.92 10.38 -7.89
C ASP A 110 3.19 10.02 -8.69
N ALA A 111 4.38 10.07 -8.04
CA ALA A 111 5.62 9.64 -8.67
C ALA A 111 5.61 8.15 -9.06
N ALA A 112 5.08 7.27 -8.20
CA ALA A 112 4.93 5.85 -8.50
C ALA A 112 4.01 5.62 -9.71
N ASN A 113 2.90 6.36 -9.79
CA ASN A 113 1.96 6.26 -10.91
C ASN A 113 2.52 6.80 -12.23
N HIS A 114 3.39 7.83 -12.18
CA HIS A 114 4.03 8.41 -13.36
C HIS A 114 5.33 7.68 -13.77
N ALA A 115 5.77 6.71 -13.00
CA ALA A 115 6.92 5.87 -13.35
C ALA A 115 6.59 4.89 -14.50
N VAL A 116 7.61 4.37 -15.15
CA VAL A 116 7.47 3.45 -16.30
C VAL A 116 6.63 2.22 -15.93
N LEU A 117 6.85 1.62 -14.76
CA LEU A 117 6.04 0.49 -14.27
C LEU A 117 4.65 0.89 -13.76
N GLY A 118 4.40 2.19 -13.58
CA GLY A 118 3.13 2.73 -13.09
C GLY A 118 2.21 3.27 -14.16
N HIS A 119 2.56 3.40 -15.40
CA HIS A 119 1.82 3.98 -16.54
C HIS A 119 2.39 5.32 -17.07
N GLY A 120 3.59 5.71 -16.65
CA GLY A 120 4.27 6.93 -17.09
C GLY A 120 5.61 6.65 -17.76
N PHE A 121 6.46 7.69 -17.82
CA PHE A 121 7.78 7.64 -18.42
C PHE A 121 8.86 8.30 -17.54
N GLU A 122 8.54 8.61 -16.28
CA GLU A 122 9.46 9.29 -15.38
C GLU A 122 10.29 8.28 -14.58
N ALA A 123 11.61 8.51 -14.51
CA ALA A 123 12.50 7.70 -13.68
C ALA A 123 12.30 8.02 -12.19
N ILE A 124 12.24 6.99 -11.36
CA ILE A 124 12.15 7.13 -9.91
C ILE A 124 13.54 7.44 -9.34
N LYS A 125 13.62 8.52 -8.54
CA LYS A 125 14.83 8.87 -7.80
C LYS A 125 14.93 8.07 -6.49
N ALA A 126 16.16 7.72 -6.09
CA ALA A 126 16.44 6.96 -4.87
C ALA A 126 15.82 7.61 -3.62
N GLU A 127 15.88 8.96 -3.52
CA GLU A 127 15.32 9.68 -2.37
C GLU A 127 13.82 9.47 -2.20
N ARG A 128 13.07 9.33 -3.31
CA ARG A 128 11.62 9.07 -3.25
C ARG A 128 11.31 7.67 -2.76
N VAL A 129 12.13 6.68 -3.15
CA VAL A 129 12.02 5.31 -2.65
C VAL A 129 12.27 5.28 -1.15
N GLN A 130 13.33 5.97 -0.68
CA GLN A 130 13.64 6.05 0.75
C GLN A 130 12.51 6.71 1.54
N GLN A 131 12.01 7.86 1.06
CA GLN A 131 10.89 8.56 1.71
C GLN A 131 9.64 7.68 1.83
N LEU A 132 9.28 6.93 0.78
CA LEU A 132 8.14 6.02 0.84
C LEU A 132 8.43 4.83 1.76
N SER A 133 9.65 4.28 1.74
CA SER A 133 10.07 3.21 2.64
C SER A 133 9.90 3.61 4.11
N ASP A 134 10.37 4.80 4.50
CA ASP A 134 10.25 5.30 5.86
C ASP A 134 8.78 5.43 6.30
N VAL A 135 7.93 5.92 5.40
CA VAL A 135 6.48 6.03 5.67
C VAL A 135 5.85 4.65 5.85
N VAL A 136 6.15 3.70 4.95
CA VAL A 136 5.56 2.35 5.00
C VAL A 136 6.04 1.61 6.24
N MET A 137 7.31 1.68 6.58
CA MET A 137 7.87 1.07 7.79
C MET A 137 7.21 1.64 9.05
N LYS A 138 7.06 2.97 9.14
CA LYS A 138 6.35 3.62 10.24
C LYS A 138 4.90 3.16 10.35
N LEU A 139 4.19 3.09 9.23
CA LEU A 139 2.78 2.71 9.19
C LEU A 139 2.57 1.24 9.57
N THR A 140 3.47 0.36 9.14
CA THR A 140 3.39 -1.08 9.40
C THR A 140 3.98 -1.49 10.74
N GLY A 141 4.73 -0.60 11.40
CA GLY A 141 5.47 -0.90 12.63
C GLY A 141 6.66 -1.84 12.41
N VAL A 142 7.10 -2.02 11.16
CA VAL A 142 8.24 -2.87 10.80
C VAL A 142 9.53 -2.04 10.84
N SER A 143 10.57 -2.57 11.47
CA SER A 143 11.92 -1.98 11.44
C SER A 143 12.78 -2.64 10.37
N GLU A 144 13.76 -1.93 9.84
CA GLU A 144 14.69 -2.46 8.86
C GLU A 144 15.45 -3.70 9.39
N SER A 145 15.78 -3.68 10.68
CA SER A 145 16.47 -4.80 11.35
C SER A 145 15.64 -6.09 11.42
N SER A 146 14.30 -5.99 11.27
CA SER A 146 13.38 -7.13 11.28
C SER A 146 13.11 -7.71 9.89
N LEU A 147 13.64 -7.07 8.83
CA LEU A 147 13.46 -7.56 7.47
C LEU A 147 14.22 -8.88 7.24
N PRO A 148 13.62 -9.86 6.55
CA PRO A 148 14.32 -11.05 6.10
C PRO A 148 15.54 -10.69 5.26
N LYS A 149 16.69 -11.25 5.64
CA LYS A 149 17.94 -11.06 4.87
C LYS A 149 18.00 -12.11 3.76
N PHE A 150 18.23 -11.65 2.54
CA PHE A 150 18.54 -12.56 1.44
C PHE A 150 19.97 -13.07 1.59
N PRO A 151 20.23 -14.35 1.30
CA PRO A 151 21.59 -14.88 1.35
C PRO A 151 22.47 -14.14 0.32
N ASN A 152 23.64 -13.68 0.77
CA ASN A 152 24.67 -13.21 -0.15
C ASN A 152 25.24 -14.43 -0.88
N LEU A 153 24.86 -14.63 -2.11
CA LEU A 153 25.51 -15.57 -2.98
C LEU A 153 26.80 -14.91 -3.44
N ASN A 154 27.90 -15.20 -2.75
CA ASN A 154 29.23 -14.92 -3.29
C ASN A 154 29.43 -15.88 -4.50
N LEU A 155 29.15 -15.37 -5.70
CA LEU A 155 29.49 -16.02 -6.97
C LEU A 155 30.92 -15.67 -7.33
#